data_b00cc9f57ec1e6561fe40e6ead8bcce0
#
_entry.id   b00cc9f57ec1e6561fe40e6ead8bcce0
#
_cell.length_a   1.000
_cell.length_b   1.000
_cell.length_c   1.000
_cell.angle_alpha   90.00
_cell.angle_beta   90.00
_cell.angle_gamma   90.00
#
_symmetry.space_group_name_H-M   'P 1'
#
loop_
_entity.id
_entity.type
_entity.pdbx_description
1 polymer ?
#
loop_
_entity_poly.entity_id
_entity_poly.type
_entity_poly.pdbx_seq_one_letter_code
_entity_poly.pdbx_strand_id
1 'polypeptide(L)'
;MTIENVLPEDYAEMLKVWENSVRATHGFITEEDIEFFKPIIMEHAFPAVSLKCVKNESGSIVGFVGVHDAKVEMLFVLNEVRGQGVGTVLLQHAIEQLAATKIDVNEQNPQAVGFYQHMGFKIESRSPIDDMGKPFPILHMTL
;
A
#
# COMPACT_ATOMS: atom_id res chain seq x y z
N MET A 1 -12.55 5.33 13.59
CA MET A 1 -11.41 4.81 12.79
C MET A 1 -10.12 5.33 13.40
N THR A 2 -9.30 4.46 13.93
CA THR A 2 -8.13 4.84 14.72
C THR A 2 -6.85 4.32 14.07
N ILE A 3 -5.85 5.20 13.94
CA ILE A 3 -4.51 4.81 13.47
C ILE A 3 -3.76 4.20 14.65
N GLU A 4 -3.15 3.04 14.44
CA GLU A 4 -2.43 2.30 15.49
C GLU A 4 -1.04 1.90 15.03
N ASN A 5 -0.14 1.73 15.99
CA ASN A 5 1.19 1.22 15.74
C ASN A 5 1.15 -0.24 15.31
N VAL A 6 2.16 -0.66 14.55
CA VAL A 6 2.30 -2.03 14.07
C VAL A 6 3.46 -2.68 14.81
N LEU A 7 3.25 -3.92 15.27
CA LEU A 7 4.27 -4.77 15.86
C LEU A 7 4.60 -5.91 14.90
N PRO A 8 5.79 -6.54 15.00
CA PRO A 8 6.12 -7.67 14.13
C PRO A 8 5.10 -8.80 14.16
N GLU A 9 4.44 -9.01 15.30
CA GLU A 9 3.36 -10.00 15.43
C GLU A 9 2.14 -9.71 14.56
N ASP A 10 2.00 -8.47 14.07
CA ASP A 10 0.90 -8.06 13.20
C ASP A 10 1.18 -8.37 11.72
N TYR A 11 2.42 -8.72 11.37
CA TYR A 11 2.81 -8.86 9.96
C TYR A 11 2.02 -9.95 9.24
N ALA A 12 1.72 -11.06 9.90
CA ALA A 12 0.96 -12.14 9.26
C ALA A 12 -0.45 -11.69 8.88
N GLU A 13 -1.10 -10.92 9.74
CA GLU A 13 -2.43 -10.36 9.46
C GLU A 13 -2.35 -9.30 8.36
N MET A 14 -1.32 -8.47 8.38
CA MET A 14 -1.09 -7.46 7.34
C MET A 14 -0.86 -8.10 5.97
N LEU A 15 -0.15 -9.23 5.93
CA LEU A 15 0.07 -9.95 4.68
C LEU A 15 -1.25 -10.43 4.08
N LYS A 16 -2.20 -10.83 4.92
CA LYS A 16 -3.54 -11.22 4.46
C LYS A 16 -4.30 -10.02 3.89
N VAL A 17 -4.15 -8.85 4.48
CA VAL A 17 -4.73 -7.60 3.95
C VAL A 17 -4.14 -7.30 2.58
N TRP A 18 -2.81 -7.39 2.44
CA TRP A 18 -2.13 -7.20 1.17
C TRP A 18 -2.67 -8.14 0.10
N GLU A 19 -2.71 -9.43 0.39
CA GLU A 19 -3.17 -10.44 -0.57
C GLU A 19 -4.62 -10.20 -0.98
N ASN A 20 -5.50 -9.94 -0.02
CA ASN A 20 -6.91 -9.64 -0.29
C ASN A 20 -7.04 -8.42 -1.22
N SER A 21 -6.30 -7.37 -0.93
CA SER A 21 -6.34 -6.14 -1.71
C SER A 21 -5.84 -6.33 -3.13
N VAL A 22 -4.67 -6.98 -3.32
CA VAL A 22 -4.11 -7.16 -4.67
C VAL A 22 -4.94 -8.11 -5.51
N ARG A 23 -5.54 -9.15 -4.92
CA ARG A 23 -6.42 -10.06 -5.66
C ARG A 23 -7.67 -9.32 -6.18
N ALA A 24 -8.15 -8.34 -5.43
CA ALA A 24 -9.35 -7.59 -5.79
C ALA A 24 -9.07 -6.48 -6.81
N THR A 25 -7.85 -5.90 -6.80
CA THR A 25 -7.55 -4.66 -7.55
C THR A 25 -6.50 -4.82 -8.63
N HIS A 26 -5.70 -5.89 -8.59
CA HIS A 26 -4.61 -6.14 -9.53
C HIS A 26 -4.91 -7.40 -10.34
N GLY A 27 -5.91 -7.33 -11.24
CA GLY A 27 -6.34 -8.46 -12.06
C GLY A 27 -5.25 -9.06 -12.94
N PHE A 28 -4.13 -8.34 -13.13
CA PHE A 28 -2.97 -8.79 -13.88
C PHE A 28 -2.01 -9.65 -13.06
N ILE A 29 -2.15 -9.71 -11.73
CA ILE A 29 -1.23 -10.47 -10.86
C ILE A 29 -1.65 -11.95 -10.84
N THR A 30 -0.66 -12.84 -10.94
CA THR A 30 -0.89 -14.28 -10.95
C THR A 30 -0.66 -14.90 -9.58
N GLU A 31 -1.13 -16.16 -9.38
CA GLU A 31 -0.83 -16.89 -8.15
C GLU A 31 0.68 -17.02 -7.92
N GLU A 32 1.43 -17.26 -9.00
CA GLU A 32 2.89 -17.35 -8.93
C GLU A 32 3.51 -16.03 -8.44
N ASP A 33 3.01 -14.90 -8.93
CA ASP A 33 3.46 -13.57 -8.49
C ASP A 33 3.17 -13.36 -7.01
N ILE A 34 1.97 -13.72 -6.55
CA ILE A 34 1.59 -13.59 -5.14
C ILE A 34 2.54 -14.40 -4.25
N GLU A 35 2.78 -15.66 -4.59
CA GLU A 35 3.67 -16.52 -3.81
C GLU A 35 5.12 -16.02 -3.85
N PHE A 36 5.54 -15.41 -4.98
CA PHE A 36 6.86 -14.81 -5.11
C PHE A 36 7.03 -13.63 -4.14
N PHE A 37 6.03 -12.75 -4.04
CA PHE A 37 6.14 -11.53 -3.24
C PHE A 37 5.95 -11.76 -1.72
N LYS A 38 5.17 -12.77 -1.32
CA LYS A 38 4.87 -13.00 0.11
C LYS A 38 6.10 -13.01 1.03
N PRO A 39 7.12 -13.85 0.78
CA PRO A 39 8.28 -13.87 1.68
C PRO A 39 9.09 -12.57 1.63
N ILE A 40 9.14 -11.93 0.47
CA ILE A 40 9.85 -10.66 0.31
C ILE A 40 9.18 -9.58 1.17
N ILE A 41 7.85 -9.53 1.16
CA ILE A 41 7.08 -8.55 1.94
C ILE A 41 7.30 -8.78 3.44
N MET A 42 7.16 -10.03 3.89
CA MET A 42 7.29 -10.37 5.31
C MET A 42 8.69 -10.12 5.86
N GLU A 43 9.71 -10.51 5.11
CA GLU A 43 11.09 -10.53 5.61
C GLU A 43 11.86 -9.25 5.32
N HIS A 44 11.50 -8.53 4.26
CA HIS A 44 12.27 -7.38 3.79
C HIS A 44 11.47 -6.08 3.74
N ALA A 45 10.24 -6.10 3.21
CA ALA A 45 9.48 -4.87 3.01
C ALA A 45 8.91 -4.32 4.31
N PHE A 46 8.21 -5.14 5.09
CA PHE A 46 7.64 -4.68 6.35
C PHE A 46 8.68 -4.13 7.33
N PRO A 47 9.80 -4.83 7.58
CA PRO A 47 10.81 -4.30 8.51
C PRO A 47 11.51 -3.03 8.03
N ALA A 48 11.46 -2.73 6.73
CA ALA A 48 12.21 -1.62 6.14
C ALA A 48 11.49 -0.27 6.22
N VAL A 49 10.22 -0.24 6.61
CA VAL A 49 9.38 0.96 6.54
C VAL A 49 8.73 1.29 7.89
N SER A 50 8.32 2.54 8.04
CA SER A 50 7.51 2.98 9.18
C SER A 50 6.05 2.60 8.90
N LEU A 51 5.50 1.68 9.71
CA LEU A 51 4.18 1.11 9.50
C LEU A 51 3.14 1.67 10.47
N LYS A 52 1.94 1.94 9.94
CA LYS A 52 0.75 2.26 10.73
C LYS A 52 -0.42 1.47 10.16
N CYS A 53 -1.39 1.14 10.99
CA CYS A 53 -2.57 0.40 10.56
C CYS A 53 -3.85 1.01 11.10
N VAL A 54 -4.97 0.62 10.51
CA VAL A 54 -6.32 0.89 11.00
C VAL A 54 -6.94 -0.44 11.38
N LYS A 55 -7.54 -0.51 12.57
CA LYS A 55 -8.26 -1.68 13.05
C LYS A 55 -9.76 -1.37 13.14
N ASN A 56 -10.57 -2.40 12.91
CA ASN A 56 -12.01 -2.28 13.11
C ASN A 56 -12.37 -2.46 14.59
N GLU A 57 -13.65 -2.45 14.90
CA GLU A 57 -14.13 -2.58 16.29
C GLU A 57 -13.76 -3.93 16.91
N SER A 58 -13.58 -4.97 16.08
CA SER A 58 -13.14 -6.30 16.56
C SER A 58 -11.65 -6.42 16.79
N GLY A 59 -10.89 -5.36 16.51
CA GLY A 59 -9.43 -5.38 16.62
C GLY A 59 -8.71 -5.98 15.43
N SER A 60 -9.41 -6.24 14.32
CA SER A 60 -8.80 -6.78 13.10
C SER A 60 -8.24 -5.66 12.24
N ILE A 61 -7.07 -5.88 11.65
CA ILE A 61 -6.45 -4.92 10.73
C ILE A 61 -7.24 -4.90 9.44
N VAL A 62 -7.70 -3.71 9.03
CA VAL A 62 -8.46 -3.52 7.78
C VAL A 62 -7.70 -2.71 6.74
N GLY A 63 -6.59 -2.12 7.11
CA GLY A 63 -5.72 -1.39 6.19
C GLY A 63 -4.41 -1.01 6.86
N PHE A 64 -3.38 -0.73 6.06
CA PHE A 64 -2.10 -0.28 6.58
C PHE A 64 -1.35 0.58 5.57
N VAL A 65 -0.40 1.36 6.07
CA VAL A 65 0.48 2.21 5.27
C VAL A 65 1.91 2.04 5.76
N GLY A 66 2.86 2.04 4.83
CA GLY A 66 4.28 2.01 5.13
C GLY A 66 5.01 3.12 4.40
N VAL A 67 5.86 3.87 5.11
CA VAL A 67 6.60 5.00 4.56
C VAL A 67 8.09 4.83 4.84
N HIS A 68 8.92 5.14 3.82
CA HIS A 68 10.36 5.17 3.95
C HIS A 68 10.91 6.33 3.10
N ASP A 69 11.78 7.15 3.69
CA ASP A 69 12.39 8.30 3.03
C ASP A 69 11.38 9.19 2.29
N ALA A 70 10.33 9.60 3.01
CA ALA A 70 9.28 10.47 2.51
C ALA A 70 8.43 9.85 1.39
N LYS A 71 8.57 8.54 1.16
CA LYS A 71 7.83 7.84 0.11
C LYS A 71 6.89 6.82 0.72
N VAL A 72 5.63 6.83 0.27
CA VAL A 72 4.67 5.76 0.61
C VAL A 72 5.08 4.52 -0.19
N GLU A 73 5.60 3.53 0.52
CA GLU A 73 6.03 2.27 -0.09
C GLU A 73 4.88 1.28 -0.18
N MET A 74 3.93 1.35 0.76
CA MET A 74 2.79 0.45 0.81
C MET A 74 1.56 1.19 1.31
N LEU A 75 0.40 0.93 0.67
CA LEU A 75 -0.89 1.40 1.14
C LEU A 75 -1.94 0.38 0.65
N PHE A 76 -2.46 -0.42 1.55
CA PHE A 76 -3.39 -1.49 1.22
C PHE A 76 -4.57 -1.49 2.18
N VAL A 77 -5.76 -1.75 1.64
CA VAL A 77 -7.03 -1.75 2.37
C VAL A 77 -7.80 -3.00 1.96
N LEU A 78 -8.42 -3.67 2.94
CA LEU A 78 -9.30 -4.80 2.64
C LEU A 78 -10.38 -4.38 1.65
N ASN A 79 -10.64 -5.23 0.67
CA ASN A 79 -11.61 -4.94 -0.38
C ASN A 79 -13.02 -4.67 0.17
N GLU A 80 -13.43 -5.41 1.19
CA GLU A 80 -14.76 -5.28 1.79
C GLU A 80 -14.99 -3.95 2.52
N VAL A 81 -13.94 -3.21 2.86
CA VAL A 81 -14.09 -1.89 3.52
C VAL A 81 -13.71 -0.73 2.59
N ARG A 82 -13.52 -0.98 1.31
CA ARG A 82 -13.25 0.08 0.33
C ARG A 82 -14.43 1.05 0.26
N GLY A 83 -14.11 2.33 0.05
CA GLY A 83 -15.13 3.37 0.00
C GLY A 83 -15.57 3.88 1.36
N GLN A 84 -14.98 3.37 2.45
CA GLN A 84 -15.32 3.78 3.82
C GLN A 84 -14.29 4.76 4.42
N GLY A 85 -13.35 5.24 3.62
CA GLY A 85 -12.39 6.26 4.05
C GLY A 85 -11.13 5.74 4.70
N VAL A 86 -10.90 4.43 4.78
CA VAL A 86 -9.71 3.86 5.41
C VAL A 86 -8.44 4.30 4.69
N GLY A 87 -8.43 4.22 3.36
CA GLY A 87 -7.28 4.64 2.56
C GLY A 87 -6.99 6.13 2.72
N THR A 88 -8.03 6.96 2.77
CA THR A 88 -7.88 8.41 2.97
C THR A 88 -7.27 8.72 4.33
N VAL A 89 -7.74 8.08 5.39
CA VAL A 89 -7.22 8.25 6.75
C VAL A 89 -5.74 7.85 6.81
N LEU A 90 -5.39 6.70 6.22
CA LEU A 90 -4.01 6.22 6.20
C LEU A 90 -3.09 7.14 5.41
N LEU A 91 -3.50 7.58 4.23
CA LEU A 91 -2.68 8.46 3.39
C LEU A 91 -2.51 9.83 4.01
N GLN A 92 -3.57 10.42 4.58
CA GLN A 92 -3.47 11.69 5.29
C GLN A 92 -2.52 11.60 6.47
N HIS A 93 -2.57 10.51 7.24
CA HIS A 93 -1.64 10.28 8.33
C HIS A 93 -0.19 10.21 7.82
N ALA A 94 0.03 9.48 6.70
CA ALA A 94 1.36 9.38 6.10
C ALA A 94 1.90 10.75 5.70
N ILE A 95 1.07 11.59 5.08
CA ILE A 95 1.46 12.94 4.67
C ILE A 95 1.75 13.83 5.87
N GLU A 96 0.85 13.85 6.85
CA GLU A 96 0.91 14.79 7.98
C GLU A 96 1.87 14.36 9.08
N GLN A 97 1.98 13.07 9.36
CA GLN A 97 2.74 12.56 10.50
C GLN A 97 4.01 11.82 10.11
N LEU A 98 4.08 11.28 8.89
CA LEU A 98 5.24 10.52 8.43
C LEU A 98 6.01 11.25 7.32
N ALA A 99 5.64 12.50 7.05
CA ALA A 99 6.28 13.39 6.08
C ALA A 99 6.35 12.81 4.65
N ALA A 100 5.36 12.02 4.26
CA ALA A 100 5.32 11.43 2.94
C ALA A 100 4.99 12.48 1.88
N THR A 101 5.78 12.51 0.80
CA THR A 101 5.58 13.43 -0.34
C THR A 101 5.58 12.69 -1.67
N LYS A 102 5.91 11.41 -1.69
CA LYS A 102 6.05 10.61 -2.91
C LYS A 102 5.33 9.29 -2.76
N ILE A 103 4.89 8.74 -3.88
CA ILE A 103 4.28 7.41 -3.94
C ILE A 103 4.53 6.79 -5.30
N ASP A 104 4.75 5.48 -5.32
CA ASP A 104 4.78 4.70 -6.55
C ASP A 104 3.49 3.89 -6.64
N VAL A 105 2.91 3.84 -7.84
CA VAL A 105 1.69 3.10 -8.06
C VAL A 105 1.79 2.29 -9.35
N ASN A 106 1.23 1.10 -9.34
CA ASN A 106 1.16 0.29 -10.54
C ASN A 106 0.22 0.95 -11.55
N GLU A 107 0.73 1.20 -12.76
CA GLU A 107 -0.04 1.84 -13.83
C GLU A 107 -1.30 1.06 -14.18
N GLN A 108 -1.27 -0.26 -14.00
CA GLN A 108 -2.39 -1.15 -14.32
C GLN A 108 -3.47 -1.17 -13.24
N ASN A 109 -3.35 -0.29 -12.25
CA ASN A 109 -4.37 -0.08 -11.22
C ASN A 109 -4.91 1.36 -11.32
N PRO A 110 -5.81 1.64 -12.28
CA PRO A 110 -6.30 3.00 -12.52
C PRO A 110 -7.09 3.58 -11.35
N GLN A 111 -7.72 2.75 -10.54
CA GLN A 111 -8.43 3.24 -9.34
C GLN A 111 -7.46 3.85 -8.34
N ALA A 112 -6.33 3.20 -8.11
CA ALA A 112 -5.30 3.73 -7.21
C ALA A 112 -4.69 5.01 -7.77
N VAL A 113 -4.38 5.04 -9.07
CA VAL A 113 -3.86 6.24 -9.72
C VAL A 113 -4.81 7.41 -9.52
N GLY A 114 -6.10 7.22 -9.79
CA GLY A 114 -7.12 8.25 -9.61
C GLY A 114 -7.26 8.71 -8.16
N PHE A 115 -7.18 7.78 -7.22
CA PHE A 115 -7.22 8.10 -5.79
C PHE A 115 -6.05 9.02 -5.40
N TYR A 116 -4.83 8.67 -5.81
CA TYR A 116 -3.66 9.49 -5.48
C TYR A 116 -3.72 10.86 -6.15
N GLN A 117 -4.20 10.95 -7.39
CA GLN A 117 -4.42 12.23 -8.06
C GLN A 117 -5.43 13.08 -7.30
N HIS A 118 -6.51 12.47 -6.83
CA HIS A 118 -7.52 13.16 -6.02
C HIS A 118 -6.92 13.70 -4.71
N MET A 119 -5.96 12.97 -4.14
CA MET A 119 -5.29 13.39 -2.90
C MET A 119 -4.16 14.41 -3.13
N GLY A 120 -3.94 14.84 -4.36
CA GLY A 120 -3.00 15.90 -4.70
C GLY A 120 -1.68 15.45 -5.31
N PHE A 121 -1.49 14.16 -5.53
CA PHE A 121 -0.28 13.66 -6.18
C PHE A 121 -0.34 13.84 -7.69
N LYS A 122 0.82 14.09 -8.29
CA LYS A 122 0.97 14.26 -9.75
C LYS A 122 1.98 13.26 -10.27
N ILE A 123 1.76 12.75 -11.47
CA ILE A 123 2.70 11.85 -12.13
C ILE A 123 3.95 12.63 -12.51
N GLU A 124 5.11 12.19 -12.01
CA GLU A 124 6.41 12.79 -12.31
C GLU A 124 7.16 11.99 -13.35
N SER A 125 7.13 10.66 -13.27
CA SER A 125 7.84 9.77 -14.20
C SER A 125 7.21 8.40 -14.21
N ARG A 126 7.73 7.51 -15.10
CA ARG A 126 7.23 6.15 -15.28
C ARG A 126 8.40 5.20 -15.48
N SER A 127 8.34 4.05 -14.83
CA SER A 127 9.27 2.94 -15.06
C SER A 127 8.52 1.80 -15.76
N PRO A 128 9.07 1.19 -16.82
CA PRO A 128 8.37 0.13 -17.56
C PRO A 128 8.28 -1.20 -16.80
N ILE A 129 9.11 -1.40 -15.78
CA ILE A 129 9.11 -2.60 -14.94
C ILE A 129 9.14 -2.17 -13.47
N ASP A 130 8.75 -3.08 -12.57
CA ASP A 130 8.82 -2.82 -11.14
C ASP A 130 10.25 -3.03 -10.60
N ASP A 131 10.45 -2.78 -9.30
CA ASP A 131 11.76 -2.88 -8.65
C ASP A 131 12.31 -4.30 -8.63
N MET A 132 11.46 -5.30 -8.85
CA MET A 132 11.84 -6.70 -8.89
C MET A 132 12.07 -7.21 -10.32
N GLY A 133 12.02 -6.32 -11.32
CA GLY A 133 12.20 -6.68 -12.71
C GLY A 133 10.99 -7.33 -13.36
N LYS A 134 9.83 -7.30 -12.71
CA LYS A 134 8.59 -7.84 -13.25
C LYS A 134 7.97 -6.85 -14.25
N PRO A 135 7.19 -7.32 -15.25
CA PRO A 135 6.61 -6.45 -16.29
C PRO A 135 5.37 -5.69 -15.79
N PHE A 136 5.50 -5.00 -14.66
CA PHE A 136 4.45 -4.18 -14.06
C PHE A 136 4.91 -2.71 -14.09
N PRO A 137 4.43 -1.90 -15.06
CA PRO A 137 4.83 -0.50 -15.13
C PRO A 137 4.44 0.27 -13.88
N ILE A 138 5.34 1.10 -13.41
CA ILE A 138 5.16 1.90 -12.19
C ILE A 138 5.12 3.37 -12.54
N LEU A 139 4.11 4.08 -12.02
CA LEU A 139 4.05 5.53 -12.09
C LEU A 139 4.65 6.10 -10.80
N HIS A 140 5.59 7.02 -10.95
CA HIS A 140 6.20 7.71 -9.82
C HIS A 140 5.47 9.04 -9.64
N MET A 141 4.81 9.21 -8.50
CA MET A 141 3.98 10.37 -8.23
C MET A 141 4.53 11.19 -7.07
N THR A 142 4.29 12.49 -7.10
CA THR A 142 4.74 13.44 -6.07
C THR A 142 3.64 14.44 -5.75
N LEU A 143 3.66 14.92 -4.50
CA LEU A 143 2.78 16.03 -4.10
C LEU A 143 3.20 17.34 -4.75
#